data_efc3c28462aff4ad3f4e63d75b373bc1
#
_entry.id   efc3c28462aff4ad3f4e63d75b373bc1
#
_cell.length_a   1.000
_cell.length_b   1.000
_cell.length_c   1.000
_cell.angle_alpha   90.00
_cell.angle_beta   90.00
_cell.angle_gamma   90.00
#
_symmetry.space_group_name_H-M   'P 1'
#
loop_
_entity.id
_entity.type
_entity.pdbx_description
1 polymer ?
#
loop_
_entity_poly.entity_id
_entity_poly.type
_entity_poly.pdbx_seq_one_letter_code
_entity_poly.pdbx_strand_id
1 'polypeptide(L)'
;MASLISSTAWGGGMAGGPLRCSVCGRREAAVEHLVRARGVHICDRCVAQVSEALAAVEPGQKVVRIRPTPARVGDREAAEAAVEEAFETVFNGRVPIEARCQAIENGDNLAITFEQARGRRPGVGPLDVSVDWVRFLSEDEAEVQFTLWLAGFGQSGMPRSGHAVRVGNDWKVARDTWCGLIRMVGVDCPPPE
;
A
#
# COMPACT_ATOMS: atom_id res chain seq x y z
N MET A 1 34.14 26.98 -8.60
CA MET A 1 32.93 27.60 -9.19
C MET A 1 31.90 26.49 -9.35
N ALA A 2 30.98 26.41 -8.39
CA ALA A 2 29.93 25.39 -8.38
C ALA A 2 28.69 25.98 -9.04
N SER A 3 28.26 25.41 -10.15
CA SER A 3 27.06 25.80 -10.90
C SER A 3 25.82 25.28 -10.19
N LEU A 4 25.00 26.18 -9.67
CA LEU A 4 23.66 25.92 -9.15
C LEU A 4 22.73 25.61 -10.33
N ILE A 5 22.30 24.35 -10.42
CA ILE A 5 21.24 23.95 -11.34
C ILE A 5 19.90 24.24 -10.66
N SER A 6 19.25 25.33 -11.10
CA SER A 6 17.88 25.68 -10.69
C SER A 6 16.90 24.61 -11.13
N SER A 7 16.20 24.02 -10.15
CA SER A 7 15.07 23.12 -10.37
C SER A 7 13.86 23.90 -10.85
N THR A 8 13.56 23.87 -12.15
CA THR A 8 12.27 24.31 -12.67
C THR A 8 11.19 23.27 -12.30
N ALA A 9 10.24 23.71 -11.50
CA ALA A 9 9.05 22.97 -11.13
C ALA A 9 8.20 22.67 -12.38
N TRP A 10 8.05 21.40 -12.70
CA TRP A 10 7.02 20.92 -13.63
C TRP A 10 5.77 20.59 -12.81
N GLY A 11 4.81 21.54 -12.87
CA GLY A 11 3.48 21.33 -12.32
C GLY A 11 2.69 20.32 -13.14
N GLY A 12 2.13 19.34 -12.47
CA GLY A 12 1.22 18.32 -13.00
C GLY A 12 0.63 17.58 -11.81
N GLY A 13 -0.33 18.25 -11.10
CA GLY A 13 -0.96 17.70 -9.91
C GLY A 13 -1.93 16.58 -10.28
N MET A 14 -1.53 15.36 -9.99
CA MET A 14 -2.41 14.30 -9.56
C MET A 14 -2.05 14.05 -8.11
N ALA A 15 -3.02 14.11 -7.20
CA ALA A 15 -2.84 13.76 -5.79
C ALA A 15 -2.50 12.25 -5.73
N GLY A 16 -1.23 11.94 -5.97
CA GLY A 16 -0.69 10.60 -5.90
C GLY A 16 -0.45 10.26 -4.44
N GLY A 17 -0.82 9.05 -4.02
CA GLY A 17 -0.40 8.48 -2.75
C GLY A 17 1.12 8.58 -2.55
N PRO A 18 1.61 8.22 -1.36
CA PRO A 18 3.04 8.33 -1.04
C PRO A 18 3.89 7.60 -2.09
N LEU A 19 5.00 8.24 -2.48
CA LEU A 19 5.91 7.66 -3.47
C LEU A 19 6.50 6.36 -2.95
N ARG A 20 6.58 5.36 -3.83
CA ARG A 20 7.08 4.02 -3.51
C ARG A 20 8.17 3.60 -4.46
N CYS A 21 9.11 2.82 -3.95
CA CYS A 21 10.11 2.16 -4.78
C CYS A 21 9.46 1.14 -5.72
N SER A 22 9.66 1.28 -7.02
CA SER A 22 9.09 0.38 -8.05
C SER A 22 9.65 -1.05 -8.00
N VAL A 23 10.74 -1.28 -7.26
CA VAL A 23 11.38 -2.60 -7.15
C VAL A 23 10.92 -3.34 -5.90
N CYS A 24 10.95 -2.69 -4.72
CA CYS A 24 10.65 -3.34 -3.43
C CYS A 24 9.37 -2.86 -2.76
N GLY A 25 8.68 -1.85 -3.31
CA GLY A 25 7.42 -1.33 -2.80
C GLY A 25 7.53 -0.37 -1.62
N ARG A 26 8.69 -0.25 -0.94
CA ARG A 26 8.86 0.64 0.23
C ARG A 26 8.48 2.07 -0.08
N ARG A 27 7.82 2.71 0.88
CA ARG A 27 7.48 4.15 0.82
C ARG A 27 8.73 5.02 0.91
N GLU A 28 8.65 6.23 0.37
CA GLU A 28 9.67 7.27 0.50
C GLU A 28 10.12 7.48 1.95
N ALA A 29 9.19 7.52 2.90
CA ALA A 29 9.50 7.68 4.32
C ALA A 29 10.27 6.50 4.96
N ALA A 30 10.29 5.32 4.34
CA ALA A 30 10.96 4.11 4.83
C ALA A 30 12.34 3.86 4.19
N VAL A 31 12.85 4.81 3.42
CA VAL A 31 14.14 4.73 2.72
C VAL A 31 14.91 6.02 2.89
N GLU A 32 16.22 5.97 2.82
CA GLU A 32 17.07 7.15 2.97
C GLU A 32 16.99 8.04 1.73
N HIS A 33 16.99 7.42 0.54
CA HIS A 33 16.88 8.12 -0.72
C HIS A 33 15.96 7.36 -1.69
N LEU A 34 15.15 8.12 -2.44
CA LEU A 34 14.33 7.61 -3.53
C LEU A 34 14.68 8.33 -4.83
N VAL A 35 15.36 7.64 -5.73
CA VAL A 35 15.71 8.16 -7.06
C VAL A 35 14.50 8.08 -7.97
N ARG A 36 14.15 9.20 -8.60
CA ARG A 36 13.01 9.30 -9.50
C ARG A 36 13.47 9.49 -10.95
N ALA A 37 12.99 8.64 -11.86
CA ALA A 37 13.26 8.75 -13.29
C ALA A 37 12.03 8.29 -14.10
N ARG A 38 11.42 9.19 -14.89
CA ARG A 38 10.35 8.89 -15.88
C ARG A 38 9.27 7.91 -15.39
N GLY A 39 8.72 8.13 -14.20
CA GLY A 39 7.66 7.30 -13.63
C GLY A 39 8.16 6.04 -12.89
N VAL A 40 9.46 5.81 -12.82
CA VAL A 40 10.09 4.77 -12.01
C VAL A 40 10.76 5.41 -10.80
N HIS A 41 10.61 4.79 -9.65
CA HIS A 41 11.26 5.18 -8.40
C HIS A 41 12.10 4.02 -7.90
N ILE A 42 13.35 4.25 -7.54
CA ILE A 42 14.25 3.21 -7.02
C ILE A 42 14.89 3.71 -5.74
N CYS A 43 14.77 2.97 -4.64
CA CYS A 43 15.39 3.34 -3.38
C CYS A 43 16.88 2.96 -3.34
N ASP A 44 17.62 3.63 -2.45
CA ASP A 44 19.05 3.41 -2.17
C ASP A 44 19.40 1.93 -1.97
N ARG A 45 18.57 1.18 -1.20
CA ARG A 45 18.77 -0.25 -0.96
C ARG A 45 18.64 -1.09 -2.23
N CYS A 46 17.68 -0.78 -3.08
CA CYS A 46 17.53 -1.49 -4.37
C CYS A 46 18.64 -1.12 -5.33
N VAL A 47 19.13 0.12 -5.32
CA VAL A 47 20.30 0.53 -6.12
C VAL A 47 21.53 -0.27 -5.68
N ALA A 48 21.77 -0.42 -4.38
CA ALA A 48 22.89 -1.21 -3.87
C ALA A 48 22.79 -2.69 -4.33
N GLN A 49 21.61 -3.31 -4.20
CA GLN A 49 21.38 -4.70 -4.67
C GLN A 49 21.57 -4.86 -6.18
N VAL A 50 21.11 -3.89 -6.96
CA VAL A 50 21.33 -3.88 -8.42
C VAL A 50 22.82 -3.80 -8.74
N SER A 51 23.54 -2.89 -8.07
CA SER A 51 24.98 -2.71 -8.29
C SER A 51 25.78 -3.96 -7.93
N GLU A 52 25.46 -4.62 -6.82
CA GLU A 52 26.08 -5.88 -6.42
C GLU A 52 25.80 -7.01 -7.42
N ALA A 53 24.52 -7.14 -7.83
CA ALA A 53 24.13 -8.14 -8.82
C ALA A 53 24.81 -7.92 -10.17
N LEU A 54 24.97 -6.67 -10.61
CA LEU A 54 25.67 -6.33 -11.86
C LEU A 54 27.17 -6.61 -11.76
N ALA A 55 27.79 -6.41 -10.58
CA ALA A 55 29.19 -6.74 -10.38
C ALA A 55 29.48 -8.24 -10.46
N ALA A 56 28.46 -9.09 -10.22
CA ALA A 56 28.55 -10.55 -10.28
C ALA A 56 28.09 -11.14 -11.64
N VAL A 57 27.83 -10.31 -12.65
CA VAL A 57 27.32 -10.77 -13.95
C VAL A 57 28.41 -11.47 -14.75
N GLU A 58 28.14 -12.69 -15.20
CA GLU A 58 29.00 -13.43 -16.08
C GLU A 58 28.97 -12.88 -17.53
N PRO A 59 30.09 -12.96 -18.28
CA PRO A 59 30.15 -12.53 -19.67
C PRO A 59 29.06 -13.19 -20.52
N GLY A 60 28.24 -12.38 -21.20
CA GLY A 60 27.15 -12.85 -22.05
C GLY A 60 25.76 -12.92 -21.39
N GLN A 61 25.66 -12.74 -20.11
CA GLN A 61 24.37 -12.68 -19.40
C GLN A 61 23.70 -11.32 -19.62
N LYS A 62 22.54 -11.30 -20.30
CA LYS A 62 21.81 -10.06 -20.64
C LYS A 62 20.73 -9.68 -19.62
N VAL A 63 20.29 -10.62 -18.79
CA VAL A 63 19.19 -10.41 -17.83
C VAL A 63 19.59 -10.93 -16.45
N VAL A 64 19.58 -10.03 -15.48
CA VAL A 64 19.82 -10.35 -14.07
C VAL A 64 18.50 -10.18 -13.31
N ARG A 65 18.06 -11.22 -12.61
CA ARG A 65 16.86 -11.17 -11.77
C ARG A 65 17.25 -10.87 -10.33
N ILE A 66 16.76 -9.76 -9.81
CA ILE A 66 16.93 -9.38 -8.41
C ILE A 66 15.65 -9.73 -7.67
N ARG A 67 15.78 -10.45 -6.57
CA ARG A 67 14.69 -10.66 -5.63
C ARG A 67 14.95 -9.73 -4.43
N PRO A 68 14.05 -8.77 -4.14
CA PRO A 68 14.19 -7.96 -2.95
C PRO A 68 14.30 -8.85 -1.70
N THR A 69 15.25 -8.54 -0.84
CA THR A 69 15.42 -9.27 0.44
C THR A 69 14.19 -9.01 1.31
N PRO A 70 13.50 -10.05 1.79
CA PRO A 70 12.38 -9.88 2.72
C PRO A 70 12.83 -9.13 3.97
N ALA A 71 11.95 -8.28 4.50
CA ALA A 71 12.20 -7.64 5.79
C ALA A 71 12.21 -8.70 6.90
N ARG A 72 13.05 -8.50 7.93
CA ARG A 72 12.97 -9.26 9.17
C ARG A 72 11.88 -8.61 10.02
N VAL A 73 10.82 -9.35 10.29
CA VAL A 73 9.77 -9.01 11.24
C VAL A 73 9.96 -9.94 12.43
N GLY A 74 9.87 -9.42 13.66
CA GLY A 74 10.16 -10.18 14.86
C GLY A 74 9.31 -11.46 14.97
N ASP A 75 8.06 -11.34 15.39
CA ASP A 75 7.08 -12.43 15.32
C ASP A 75 6.25 -12.28 14.04
N ARG A 76 6.67 -13.02 13.02
CA ARG A 76 6.07 -12.93 11.69
C ARG A 76 4.63 -13.44 11.68
N GLU A 77 4.35 -14.53 12.36
CA GLU A 77 3.01 -15.16 12.39
C GLU A 77 2.01 -14.24 13.11
N ALA A 78 2.40 -13.65 14.24
CA ALA A 78 1.57 -12.67 14.93
C ALA A 78 1.37 -11.40 14.11
N ALA A 79 2.38 -10.95 13.36
CA ALA A 79 2.27 -9.78 12.50
C ALA A 79 1.36 -10.06 11.27
N GLU A 80 1.43 -11.25 10.67
CA GLU A 80 0.53 -11.67 9.59
C GLU A 80 -0.92 -11.69 10.09
N ALA A 81 -1.20 -12.33 11.23
CA ALA A 81 -2.53 -12.36 11.83
C ALA A 81 -3.07 -10.95 12.15
N ALA A 82 -2.23 -10.04 12.67
CA ALA A 82 -2.64 -8.66 12.95
C ALA A 82 -2.93 -7.85 11.66
N VAL A 83 -2.22 -8.11 10.58
CA VAL A 83 -2.52 -7.51 9.26
C VAL A 83 -3.85 -8.04 8.72
N GLU A 84 -4.09 -9.35 8.80
CA GLU A 84 -5.35 -9.98 8.39
C GLU A 84 -6.53 -9.40 9.17
N GLU A 85 -6.43 -9.30 10.51
CA GLU A 85 -7.45 -8.71 11.38
C GLU A 85 -7.76 -7.25 11.01
N ALA A 86 -6.73 -6.45 10.68
CA ALA A 86 -6.92 -5.07 10.24
C ALA A 86 -7.72 -5.00 8.93
N PHE A 87 -7.41 -5.84 7.95
CA PHE A 87 -8.16 -5.91 6.69
C PHE A 87 -9.59 -6.40 6.91
N GLU A 88 -9.78 -7.45 7.69
CA GLU A 88 -11.11 -7.94 8.04
C GLU A 88 -11.93 -6.85 8.73
N THR A 89 -11.37 -6.14 9.68
CA THR A 89 -12.05 -5.03 10.37
C THR A 89 -12.48 -3.94 9.41
N VAL A 90 -11.59 -3.48 8.52
CA VAL A 90 -11.89 -2.37 7.58
C VAL A 90 -12.95 -2.76 6.55
N PHE A 91 -12.88 -3.97 6.01
CA PHE A 91 -13.73 -4.37 4.88
C PHE A 91 -15.00 -5.11 5.29
N ASN A 92 -15.11 -5.58 6.52
CA ASN A 92 -16.34 -6.20 7.01
C ASN A 92 -17.43 -5.15 7.24
N GLY A 93 -18.45 -5.17 6.41
CA GLY A 93 -19.58 -4.24 6.48
C GLY A 93 -20.44 -4.32 7.75
N ARG A 94 -20.23 -5.34 8.61
CA ARG A 94 -20.93 -5.53 9.90
C ARG A 94 -20.22 -4.83 11.05
N VAL A 95 -18.93 -4.48 10.87
CA VAL A 95 -18.15 -3.75 11.87
C VAL A 95 -18.57 -2.27 11.89
N PRO A 96 -18.75 -1.64 13.08
CA PRO A 96 -19.06 -0.21 13.20
C PRO A 96 -18.03 0.67 12.47
N ILE A 97 -18.49 1.77 11.86
CA ILE A 97 -17.64 2.66 11.05
C ILE A 97 -16.47 3.21 11.87
N GLU A 98 -16.68 3.53 13.11
CA GLU A 98 -15.66 4.05 14.02
C GLU A 98 -14.50 3.07 14.19
N ALA A 99 -14.81 1.79 14.44
CA ALA A 99 -13.79 0.75 14.57
C ALA A 99 -13.05 0.52 13.23
N ARG A 100 -13.77 0.60 12.11
CA ARG A 100 -13.18 0.50 10.77
C ARG A 100 -12.23 1.67 10.49
N CYS A 101 -12.59 2.89 10.88
CA CYS A 101 -11.72 4.06 10.78
C CYS A 101 -10.44 3.89 11.62
N GLN A 102 -10.56 3.38 12.86
CA GLN A 102 -9.41 3.13 13.73
C GLN A 102 -8.44 2.11 13.18
N ALA A 103 -8.91 1.15 12.38
CA ALA A 103 -8.08 0.16 11.71
C ALA A 103 -7.42 0.67 10.41
N ILE A 104 -7.63 1.94 10.05
CA ILE A 104 -6.97 2.60 8.91
C ILE A 104 -5.94 3.61 9.43
N GLU A 105 -4.80 3.70 8.75
CA GLU A 105 -3.78 4.73 9.01
C GLU A 105 -4.39 6.14 8.85
N ASN A 106 -4.28 6.99 9.87
CA ASN A 106 -4.88 8.33 9.90
C ASN A 106 -6.36 8.31 9.47
N GLY A 107 -7.13 7.37 10.01
CA GLY A 107 -8.50 7.09 9.60
C GLY A 107 -9.57 7.96 10.26
N ASP A 108 -9.23 8.83 11.21
CA ASP A 108 -10.17 9.57 12.06
C ASP A 108 -11.20 10.40 11.26
N ASN A 109 -10.81 10.96 10.12
CA ASN A 109 -11.68 11.75 9.25
C ASN A 109 -12.28 10.97 8.07
N LEU A 110 -12.21 9.63 8.08
CA LEU A 110 -12.69 8.79 6.98
C LEU A 110 -14.14 8.31 7.12
N ALA A 111 -14.81 8.54 8.25
CA ALA A 111 -16.20 8.08 8.47
C ALA A 111 -17.14 8.49 7.34
N ILE A 112 -17.04 9.73 6.87
CA ILE A 112 -17.85 10.25 5.75
C ILE A 112 -17.67 9.44 4.46
N THR A 113 -16.49 8.91 4.22
CA THR A 113 -16.19 8.14 2.99
C THR A 113 -16.91 6.79 2.98
N PHE A 114 -17.06 6.16 4.15
CA PHE A 114 -17.82 4.91 4.30
C PHE A 114 -19.33 5.15 4.03
N GLU A 115 -19.87 6.25 4.53
CA GLU A 115 -21.28 6.62 4.31
C GLU A 115 -21.55 6.95 2.84
N GLN A 116 -20.68 7.74 2.23
CA GLN A 116 -20.79 8.09 0.82
C GLN A 116 -20.67 6.85 -0.09
N ALA A 117 -19.74 5.94 0.21
CA ALA A 117 -19.58 4.70 -0.54
C ALA A 117 -20.83 3.81 -0.44
N ARG A 118 -21.45 3.75 0.75
CA ARG A 118 -22.73 3.06 0.96
C ARG A 118 -23.84 3.69 0.16
N GLY A 119 -23.96 5.02 0.17
CA GLY A 119 -24.99 5.77 -0.56
C GLY A 119 -24.89 5.62 -2.07
N ARG A 120 -23.70 5.40 -2.62
CA ARG A 120 -23.49 5.22 -4.07
C ARG A 120 -23.82 3.82 -4.57
N ARG A 121 -24.04 2.86 -3.68
CA ARG A 121 -24.38 1.46 -4.03
C ARG A 121 -25.59 0.97 -3.23
N PRO A 122 -26.77 1.59 -3.39
CA PRO A 122 -27.98 1.13 -2.72
C PRO A 122 -28.31 -0.30 -3.17
N GLY A 123 -28.58 -1.19 -2.20
CA GLY A 123 -28.93 -2.59 -2.47
C GLY A 123 -27.74 -3.55 -2.60
N VAL A 124 -26.51 -3.07 -2.50
CA VAL A 124 -25.35 -3.95 -2.38
C VAL A 124 -25.23 -4.41 -0.92
N GLY A 125 -25.17 -5.73 -0.72
CA GLY A 125 -24.98 -6.34 0.60
C GLY A 125 -23.64 -6.00 1.25
N PRO A 126 -23.40 -6.52 2.46
CA PRO A 126 -22.13 -6.32 3.14
C PRO A 126 -20.96 -6.81 2.29
N LEU A 127 -19.86 -6.09 2.38
CA LEU A 127 -18.59 -6.48 1.79
C LEU A 127 -17.89 -7.41 2.78
N ASP A 128 -17.35 -8.50 2.28
CA ASP A 128 -16.47 -9.42 3.01
C ASP A 128 -15.08 -9.41 2.34
N VAL A 129 -14.05 -9.76 3.08
CA VAL A 129 -12.67 -9.82 2.59
C VAL A 129 -12.01 -11.14 2.97
N SER A 130 -11.13 -11.63 2.12
CA SER A 130 -10.14 -12.66 2.46
C SER A 130 -8.75 -12.17 2.10
N VAL A 131 -7.80 -12.27 3.02
CA VAL A 131 -6.39 -12.00 2.73
C VAL A 131 -5.78 -13.25 2.09
N ASP A 132 -5.20 -13.09 0.92
CA ASP A 132 -4.61 -14.20 0.15
C ASP A 132 -3.15 -14.41 0.53
N TRP A 133 -2.40 -13.33 0.75
CA TRP A 133 -1.03 -13.36 1.26
C TRP A 133 -0.57 -11.98 1.78
N VAL A 134 0.43 -12.01 2.68
CA VAL A 134 1.11 -10.85 3.25
C VAL A 134 2.60 -10.93 2.95
N ARG A 135 3.19 -9.85 2.46
CA ARG A 135 4.62 -9.72 2.22
C ARG A 135 5.17 -8.50 2.95
N PHE A 136 5.95 -8.71 4.00
CA PHE A 136 6.59 -7.61 4.72
C PHE A 136 7.67 -6.94 3.87
N LEU A 137 7.56 -5.63 3.73
CA LEU A 137 8.50 -4.77 3.03
C LEU A 137 9.52 -4.16 3.99
N SER A 138 9.10 -3.93 5.25
CA SER A 138 9.91 -3.48 6.38
C SER A 138 9.32 -4.02 7.68
N GLU A 139 9.87 -3.61 8.83
CA GLU A 139 9.29 -3.92 10.15
C GLU A 139 7.92 -3.27 10.34
N ASP A 140 7.66 -2.17 9.63
CA ASP A 140 6.47 -1.33 9.80
C ASP A 140 5.60 -1.26 8.53
N GLU A 141 5.89 -2.05 7.49
CA GLU A 141 5.15 -2.00 6.24
C GLU A 141 5.03 -3.38 5.58
N ALA A 142 3.83 -3.72 5.12
CA ALA A 142 3.55 -4.92 4.37
C ALA A 142 2.74 -4.62 3.10
N GLU A 143 3.01 -5.39 2.04
CA GLU A 143 2.13 -5.52 0.88
C GLU A 143 1.17 -6.67 1.12
N VAL A 144 -0.10 -6.46 0.77
CA VAL A 144 -1.18 -7.41 1.02
C VAL A 144 -1.95 -7.66 -0.27
N GLN A 145 -2.08 -8.91 -0.64
CA GLN A 145 -3.03 -9.34 -1.66
C GLN A 145 -4.28 -9.83 -0.95
N PHE A 146 -5.44 -9.37 -1.39
CA PHE A 146 -6.71 -9.73 -0.79
C PHE A 146 -7.81 -9.79 -1.83
N THR A 147 -8.85 -10.55 -1.54
CA THR A 147 -10.02 -10.68 -2.39
C THR A 147 -11.24 -10.10 -1.69
N LEU A 148 -11.96 -9.20 -2.37
CA LEU A 148 -13.21 -8.62 -1.90
C LEU A 148 -14.40 -9.40 -2.45
N TRP A 149 -15.34 -9.71 -1.59
CA TRP A 149 -16.57 -10.43 -1.89
C TRP A 149 -17.78 -9.51 -1.67
N LEU A 150 -18.57 -9.30 -2.69
CA LEU A 150 -19.82 -8.52 -2.58
C LEU A 150 -21.01 -9.48 -2.55
N ALA A 151 -21.79 -9.42 -1.48
CA ALA A 151 -23.03 -10.17 -1.40
C ALA A 151 -23.98 -9.70 -2.53
N GLY A 152 -24.48 -10.64 -3.31
CA GLY A 152 -25.39 -10.39 -4.44
C GLY A 152 -24.72 -10.29 -5.82
N PHE A 153 -23.39 -10.31 -5.93
CA PHE A 153 -22.67 -10.29 -7.22
C PHE A 153 -22.09 -11.64 -7.65
N GLY A 154 -22.66 -12.74 -7.18
CA GLY A 154 -22.19 -14.10 -7.49
C GLY A 154 -20.97 -14.50 -6.66
N GLN A 155 -20.34 -15.64 -7.03
CA GLN A 155 -19.18 -16.19 -6.33
C GLN A 155 -17.84 -15.69 -6.87
N SER A 156 -17.83 -14.65 -7.69
CA SER A 156 -16.59 -14.10 -8.23
C SER A 156 -16.04 -13.03 -7.30
N GLY A 157 -15.00 -13.38 -6.53
CA GLY A 157 -14.24 -12.41 -5.76
C GLY A 157 -13.47 -11.44 -6.64
N MET A 158 -13.22 -10.25 -6.14
CA MET A 158 -12.41 -9.21 -6.81
C MET A 158 -11.03 -9.15 -6.16
N PRO A 159 -9.99 -9.73 -6.76
CA PRO A 159 -8.63 -9.65 -6.23
C PRO A 159 -8.12 -8.20 -6.26
N ARG A 160 -7.45 -7.79 -5.20
CA ARG A 160 -6.88 -6.45 -4.99
C ARG A 160 -5.53 -6.54 -4.33
N SER A 161 -4.71 -5.52 -4.56
CA SER A 161 -3.47 -5.31 -3.83
C SER A 161 -3.57 -4.05 -3.00
N GLY A 162 -2.97 -4.07 -1.83
CA GLY A 162 -2.91 -2.94 -0.92
C GLY A 162 -1.70 -3.03 -0.01
N HIS A 163 -1.67 -2.15 0.99
CA HIS A 163 -0.61 -2.10 1.97
C HIS A 163 -1.19 -2.05 3.38
N ALA A 164 -0.46 -2.63 4.32
CA ALA A 164 -0.60 -2.42 5.74
C ALA A 164 0.60 -1.63 6.26
N VAL A 165 0.39 -0.85 7.31
CA VAL A 165 1.43 -0.10 8.01
C VAL A 165 1.29 -0.30 9.50
N ARG A 166 2.42 -0.33 10.20
CA ARG A 166 2.44 -0.39 11.65
C ARG A 166 2.45 1.02 12.21
N VAL A 167 1.48 1.32 13.06
CA VAL A 167 1.35 2.61 13.76
C VAL A 167 1.43 2.31 15.26
N GLY A 168 2.55 2.65 15.89
CA GLY A 168 2.84 2.20 17.25
C GLY A 168 3.01 0.67 17.29
N ASN A 169 2.13 -0.01 18.02
CA ASN A 169 2.14 -1.47 18.10
C ASN A 169 1.13 -2.16 17.18
N ASP A 170 0.24 -1.41 16.54
CA ASP A 170 -0.89 -1.95 15.80
C ASP A 170 -0.64 -1.92 14.29
N TRP A 171 -0.97 -3.01 13.61
CA TRP A 171 -1.05 -3.04 12.17
C TRP A 171 -2.37 -2.42 11.70
N LYS A 172 -2.29 -1.55 10.70
CA LYS A 172 -3.44 -0.86 10.12
C LYS A 172 -3.42 -0.95 8.60
N VAL A 173 -4.59 -0.92 7.99
CA VAL A 173 -4.70 -0.75 6.53
C VAL A 173 -4.13 0.62 6.16
N ALA A 174 -3.22 0.67 5.20
CA ALA A 174 -2.68 1.93 4.74
C ALA A 174 -3.81 2.82 4.16
N ARG A 175 -3.79 4.11 4.49
CA ARG A 175 -4.80 5.06 4.03
C ARG A 175 -4.94 5.09 2.51
N ASP A 176 -3.84 4.99 1.78
CA ASP A 176 -3.85 4.96 0.31
C ASP A 176 -4.55 3.73 -0.26
N THR A 177 -4.50 2.59 0.45
CA THR A 177 -5.25 1.38 0.08
C THR A 177 -6.74 1.62 0.14
N TRP A 178 -7.26 2.15 1.25
CA TRP A 178 -8.66 2.50 1.39
C TRP A 178 -9.08 3.56 0.36
N CYS A 179 -8.35 4.66 0.28
CA CYS A 179 -8.66 5.78 -0.61
C CYS A 179 -8.60 5.38 -2.09
N GLY A 180 -7.70 4.50 -2.47
CA GLY A 180 -7.63 3.94 -3.82
C GLY A 180 -8.88 3.15 -4.19
N LEU A 181 -9.39 2.34 -3.25
CA LEU A 181 -10.58 1.52 -3.47
C LEU A 181 -11.86 2.36 -3.57
N ILE A 182 -12.07 3.31 -2.65
CA ILE A 182 -13.31 4.12 -2.67
C ILE A 182 -13.34 5.09 -3.85
N ARG A 183 -12.19 5.52 -4.38
CA ARG A 183 -12.13 6.33 -5.59
C ARG A 183 -12.71 5.59 -6.80
N MET A 184 -12.60 4.27 -6.87
CA MET A 184 -13.21 3.47 -7.94
C MET A 184 -14.74 3.52 -7.93
N VAL A 185 -15.35 3.89 -6.80
CA VAL A 185 -16.79 4.12 -6.68
C VAL A 185 -17.15 5.60 -6.68
N GLY A 186 -16.19 6.46 -7.05
CA GLY A 186 -16.39 7.90 -7.21
C GLY A 186 -16.45 8.67 -5.88
N VAL A 187 -15.85 8.16 -4.82
CA VAL A 187 -15.71 8.85 -3.53
C VAL A 187 -14.27 9.31 -3.37
N ASP A 188 -14.07 10.59 -3.08
CA ASP A 188 -12.76 11.17 -2.79
C ASP A 188 -12.45 11.12 -1.30
N CYS A 189 -11.20 10.81 -0.97
CA CYS A 189 -10.71 10.88 0.40
C CYS A 189 -10.38 12.31 0.79
N PRO A 190 -10.75 12.75 2.01
CA PRO A 190 -10.23 13.98 2.57
C PRO A 190 -8.70 13.86 2.76
N PRO A 191 -7.95 14.97 2.81
CA PRO A 191 -6.53 14.94 3.18
C PRO A 191 -6.35 14.38 4.61
N PRO A 192 -5.20 13.77 4.93
CA PRO A 192 -4.87 13.43 6.32
C PRO A 192 -4.75 14.70 7.17
N GLU A 193 -5.20 14.63 8.41
CA GLU A 193 -5.04 15.72 9.39
C GLU A 193 -3.63 15.73 9.99
#